data_987be83c4e9c7774f98894829b66865a
#
_entry.id   987be83c4e9c7774f98894829b66865a
#
_cell.length_a   1.000
_cell.length_b   1.000
_cell.length_c   1.000
_cell.angle_alpha   90.00
_cell.angle_beta   90.00
_cell.angle_gamma   90.00
#
_symmetry.space_group_name_H-M   'P 1'
#
loop_
_entity.id
_entity.type
_entity.pdbx_description
1 polymer ?
#
loop_
_entity_poly.entity_id
_entity_poly.type
_entity_poly.pdbx_seq_one_letter_code
_entity_poly.pdbx_strand_id
1 'polypeptide(L)'
;MRTTEIKKHAIIFRRIVTFAILAQLALVLLFTMLFSESKPLSLDDCSTATVVVDETEYVRELGKYKLRIIADGKIYEFPDSGIFGGYNLRELYYSISRGETVTLSYTDGYYFGERYNLIADARGNEVYLDFAEYNADRSVTSFAVMISFLIIELVLAAAVIVGILFHTEGLHPLFKKKRA
;
A
#
# COMPACT_ATOMS: atom_id res chain seq x y z
N MET A 1 8.80 -12.45 -49.85
CA MET A 1 9.60 -12.34 -48.62
C MET A 1 9.30 -11.07 -47.78
N ARG A 2 9.16 -9.88 -48.36
CA ARG A 2 8.93 -8.60 -47.68
C ARG A 2 7.61 -8.48 -46.91
N THR A 3 6.50 -9.02 -47.42
CA THR A 3 5.17 -8.96 -46.81
C THR A 3 5.06 -9.78 -45.50
N THR A 4 5.85 -10.83 -45.38
CA THR A 4 5.88 -11.70 -44.20
C THR A 4 6.61 -11.04 -43.02
N GLU A 5 7.65 -10.26 -43.27
CA GLU A 5 8.39 -9.51 -42.26
C GLU A 5 7.54 -8.35 -41.67
N ILE A 6 6.85 -7.59 -42.53
CA ILE A 6 5.96 -6.51 -42.11
C ILE A 6 4.84 -7.07 -41.21
N LYS A 7 4.26 -8.22 -41.54
CA LYS A 7 3.25 -8.87 -40.70
C LYS A 7 3.81 -9.32 -39.35
N LYS A 8 5.04 -9.84 -39.30
CA LYS A 8 5.69 -10.22 -38.03
C LYS A 8 5.92 -9.02 -37.13
N HIS A 9 6.43 -7.90 -37.66
CA HIS A 9 6.64 -6.67 -36.90
C HIS A 9 5.32 -6.08 -36.36
N ALA A 10 4.26 -6.09 -37.14
CA ALA A 10 2.93 -5.62 -36.69
C ALA A 10 2.36 -6.51 -35.56
N ILE A 11 2.59 -7.84 -35.62
CA ILE A 11 2.15 -8.75 -34.55
C ILE A 11 2.94 -8.50 -33.25
N ILE A 12 4.26 -8.34 -33.36
CA ILE A 12 5.11 -8.06 -32.19
C ILE A 12 4.72 -6.73 -31.55
N PHE A 13 4.55 -5.67 -32.35
CA PHE A 13 4.13 -4.37 -31.86
C PHE A 13 2.78 -4.43 -31.15
N ARG A 14 1.79 -5.10 -31.74
CA ARG A 14 0.48 -5.31 -31.11
C ARG A 14 0.59 -6.02 -29.77
N ARG A 15 1.44 -7.03 -29.64
CA ARG A 15 1.68 -7.75 -28.38
C ARG A 15 2.32 -6.86 -27.32
N ILE A 16 3.31 -6.04 -27.70
CA ILE A 16 3.97 -5.08 -26.80
C ILE A 16 2.95 -4.08 -26.28
N VAL A 17 2.14 -3.48 -27.15
CA VAL A 17 1.10 -2.51 -26.77
C VAL A 17 0.06 -3.16 -25.85
N THR A 18 -0.40 -4.37 -26.18
CA THR A 18 -1.35 -5.09 -25.31
C THR A 18 -0.77 -5.37 -23.94
N PHE A 19 0.49 -5.82 -23.86
CA PHE A 19 1.16 -6.06 -22.59
C PHE A 19 1.32 -4.77 -21.78
N ALA A 20 1.70 -3.67 -22.43
CA ALA A 20 1.84 -2.37 -21.78
C ALA A 20 0.50 -1.89 -21.18
N ILE A 21 -0.62 -2.05 -21.90
CA ILE A 21 -1.96 -1.70 -21.40
C ILE A 21 -2.34 -2.57 -20.20
N LEU A 22 -2.09 -3.88 -20.24
CA LEU A 22 -2.39 -4.78 -19.13
C LEU A 22 -1.55 -4.45 -17.88
N ALA A 23 -0.25 -4.17 -18.07
CA ALA A 23 0.64 -3.77 -17.00
C ALA A 23 0.18 -2.46 -16.36
N GLN A 24 -0.25 -1.48 -17.18
CA GLN A 24 -0.80 -0.22 -16.72
C GLN A 24 -2.07 -0.40 -15.87
N LEU A 25 -3.00 -1.21 -16.33
CA LEU A 25 -4.23 -1.51 -15.57
C LEU A 25 -3.91 -2.17 -14.24
N ALA A 26 -3.00 -3.15 -14.22
CA ALA A 26 -2.59 -3.81 -12.98
C ALA A 26 -1.93 -2.81 -12.01
N LEU A 27 -1.10 -1.89 -12.51
CA LEU A 27 -0.44 -0.86 -11.70
C LEU A 27 -1.45 0.12 -11.10
N VAL A 28 -2.43 0.59 -11.88
CA VAL A 28 -3.50 1.46 -11.38
C VAL A 28 -4.31 0.77 -10.29
N LEU A 29 -4.66 -0.51 -10.46
CA LEU A 29 -5.36 -1.27 -9.44
C LEU A 29 -4.54 -1.40 -8.16
N LEU A 30 -3.26 -1.74 -8.28
CA LEU A 30 -2.35 -1.82 -7.13
C LEU A 30 -2.23 -0.48 -6.40
N PHE A 31 -2.07 0.61 -7.14
CA PHE A 31 -2.01 1.96 -6.58
C PHE A 31 -3.29 2.32 -5.82
N THR A 32 -4.46 2.08 -6.41
CA THR A 32 -5.74 2.39 -5.75
C THR A 32 -5.93 1.62 -4.45
N MET A 33 -5.49 0.37 -4.39
CA MET A 33 -5.52 -0.43 -3.16
C MET A 33 -4.58 0.15 -2.10
N LEU A 34 -3.30 0.34 -2.43
CA LEU A 34 -2.30 0.85 -1.48
C LEU A 34 -2.62 2.27 -1.00
N PHE A 35 -3.10 3.13 -1.90
CA PHE A 35 -3.47 4.50 -1.56
C PHE A 35 -4.70 4.54 -0.65
N SER A 36 -5.69 3.69 -0.89
CA SER A 36 -6.88 3.59 -0.05
C SER A 36 -6.53 3.16 1.38
N GLU A 37 -5.61 2.20 1.55
CA GLU A 37 -5.16 1.74 2.85
C GLU A 37 -4.31 2.78 3.61
N SER A 38 -3.58 3.64 2.89
CA SER A 38 -2.71 4.66 3.49
C SER A 38 -3.39 6.01 3.74
N LYS A 39 -4.63 6.19 3.28
CA LYS A 39 -5.35 7.46 3.47
C LYS A 39 -5.55 7.77 4.96
N PRO A 40 -5.28 9.02 5.41
CA PRO A 40 -5.60 9.44 6.77
C PRO A 40 -7.08 9.19 7.11
N LEU A 41 -7.32 8.78 8.35
CA LEU A 41 -8.66 8.54 8.88
C LEU A 41 -9.28 9.83 9.42
N SER A 42 -10.62 9.88 9.47
CA SER A 42 -11.36 10.82 10.31
C SER A 42 -11.72 10.15 11.65
N LEU A 43 -11.82 10.91 12.73
CA LEU A 43 -12.34 10.40 14.01
C LEU A 43 -13.76 9.87 13.84
N ASP A 44 -14.54 10.45 12.94
CA ASP A 44 -15.93 10.00 12.64
C ASP A 44 -15.97 8.62 11.99
N ASP A 45 -14.85 8.17 11.41
CA ASP A 45 -14.71 6.83 10.80
C ASP A 45 -14.30 5.78 11.84
N CYS A 46 -13.99 6.20 13.08
CA CYS A 46 -13.53 5.32 14.15
C CYS A 46 -14.66 4.98 15.14
N SER A 47 -14.72 3.73 15.53
CA SER A 47 -15.48 3.29 16.69
C SER A 47 -14.65 3.53 17.94
N THR A 48 -15.31 3.86 19.06
CA THR A 48 -14.64 4.07 20.36
C THR A 48 -15.15 3.05 21.37
N ALA A 49 -14.22 2.47 22.15
CA ALA A 49 -14.54 1.60 23.28
C ALA A 49 -13.62 1.89 24.46
N THR A 50 -14.17 1.82 25.66
CA THR A 50 -13.38 1.79 26.90
C THR A 50 -13.41 0.35 27.40
N VAL A 51 -12.24 -0.28 27.48
CA VAL A 51 -12.08 -1.69 27.80
C VAL A 51 -11.11 -1.90 28.94
N VAL A 52 -11.27 -3.01 29.66
CA VAL A 52 -10.28 -3.47 30.65
C VAL A 52 -9.38 -4.50 29.95
N VAL A 53 -8.08 -4.29 29.99
CA VAL A 53 -7.10 -5.18 29.34
C VAL A 53 -7.09 -6.53 30.06
N ASP A 54 -7.51 -7.58 29.36
CA ASP A 54 -7.41 -8.96 29.85
C ASP A 54 -6.00 -9.49 29.66
N GLU A 55 -5.41 -9.23 28.49
CA GLU A 55 -4.09 -9.68 28.10
C GLU A 55 -3.49 -8.79 27.02
N THR A 56 -2.17 -8.72 26.97
CA THR A 56 -1.41 -8.12 25.87
C THR A 56 -0.54 -9.18 25.23
N GLU A 57 -0.55 -9.25 23.91
CA GLU A 57 0.26 -10.19 23.14
C GLU A 57 1.26 -9.45 22.25
N TYR A 58 2.52 -9.85 22.30
CA TYR A 58 3.55 -9.39 21.36
C TYR A 58 4.01 -10.58 20.53
N VAL A 59 3.46 -10.72 19.33
CA VAL A 59 3.63 -11.90 18.48
C VAL A 59 4.37 -11.54 17.18
N ARG A 60 4.97 -12.55 16.56
CA ARG A 60 5.61 -12.41 15.25
C ARG A 60 4.81 -13.19 14.21
N GLU A 61 4.18 -12.49 13.30
CA GLU A 61 3.41 -13.06 12.19
C GLU A 61 3.95 -12.58 10.86
N LEU A 62 4.17 -13.48 9.91
CA LEU A 62 4.67 -13.19 8.55
C LEU A 62 5.93 -12.30 8.51
N GLY A 63 6.80 -12.46 9.52
CA GLY A 63 8.05 -11.71 9.63
C GLY A 63 7.93 -10.34 10.30
N LYS A 64 6.73 -9.88 10.63
CA LYS A 64 6.45 -8.63 11.33
C LYS A 64 6.06 -8.88 12.77
N TYR A 65 6.40 -7.93 13.65
CA TYR A 65 5.94 -7.92 15.03
C TYR A 65 4.61 -7.18 15.13
N LYS A 66 3.69 -7.74 15.92
CA LYS A 66 2.37 -7.20 16.18
C LYS A 66 2.15 -7.12 17.68
N LEU A 67 1.53 -6.04 18.11
CA LEU A 67 1.06 -5.85 19.48
C LEU A 67 -0.45 -5.87 19.48
N ARG A 68 -1.03 -6.71 20.33
CA ARG A 68 -2.47 -6.85 20.48
C ARG A 68 -2.89 -6.64 21.92
N ILE A 69 -4.02 -5.98 22.09
CA ILE A 69 -4.77 -5.94 23.35
C ILE A 69 -5.96 -6.89 23.19
N ILE A 70 -6.11 -7.80 24.13
CA ILE A 70 -7.29 -8.66 24.25
C ILE A 70 -8.13 -8.11 25.39
N ALA A 71 -9.39 -7.82 25.10
CA ALA A 71 -10.35 -7.28 26.05
C ALA A 71 -11.77 -7.66 25.65
N ASP A 72 -12.59 -8.10 26.59
CA ASP A 72 -13.98 -8.52 26.37
C ASP A 72 -14.15 -9.55 25.23
N GLY A 73 -13.18 -10.44 25.08
CA GLY A 73 -13.15 -11.45 24.01
C GLY A 73 -12.91 -10.89 22.60
N LYS A 74 -12.49 -9.64 22.47
CA LYS A 74 -12.13 -8.99 21.22
C LYS A 74 -10.64 -8.75 21.14
N ILE A 75 -10.11 -8.72 19.92
CA ILE A 75 -8.71 -8.41 19.64
C ILE A 75 -8.63 -7.01 19.05
N TYR A 76 -7.78 -6.19 19.64
CA TYR A 76 -7.41 -4.86 19.18
C TYR A 76 -5.93 -4.85 18.83
N GLU A 77 -5.58 -4.60 17.58
CA GLU A 77 -4.20 -4.67 17.10
C GLU A 77 -3.65 -3.26 16.89
N PHE A 78 -2.47 -2.99 17.42
CA PHE A 78 -1.74 -1.77 17.08
C PHE A 78 -1.28 -1.84 15.63
N PRO A 79 -1.37 -0.74 14.89
CA PRO A 79 -0.86 -0.68 13.53
C PRO A 79 0.64 -0.99 13.51
N ASP A 80 1.10 -1.54 12.40
CA ASP A 80 2.53 -1.69 12.14
C ASP A 80 3.18 -0.29 12.22
N SER A 81 4.31 -0.15 12.90
CA SER A 81 4.97 1.15 13.12
C SER A 81 5.49 1.82 11.84
N GLY A 82 5.02 1.39 10.69
CA GLY A 82 5.33 1.97 9.38
C GLY A 82 6.82 1.99 9.02
N ILE A 83 7.15 2.59 7.87
CA ILE A 83 8.53 2.75 7.42
C ILE A 83 9.25 3.83 8.24
N PHE A 84 8.50 4.75 8.85
CA PHE A 84 9.01 5.92 9.58
C PHE A 84 8.67 5.90 11.07
N GLY A 85 8.18 4.79 11.57
CA GLY A 85 7.73 4.42 12.90
C GLY A 85 7.91 5.44 14.01
N GLY A 86 6.83 6.10 14.39
CA GLY A 86 6.82 7.03 15.51
C GLY A 86 6.80 6.36 16.89
N TYR A 87 6.42 5.07 16.99
CA TYR A 87 6.28 4.36 18.26
C TYR A 87 6.93 2.97 18.22
N ASN A 88 7.36 2.50 19.39
CA ASN A 88 8.02 1.22 19.56
C ASN A 88 7.05 0.20 20.16
N LEU A 89 6.54 -0.72 19.34
CA LEU A 89 5.59 -1.77 19.79
C LEU A 89 6.10 -2.56 21.00
N ARG A 90 7.42 -2.76 21.14
CA ARG A 90 7.99 -3.48 22.25
C ARG A 90 7.93 -2.67 23.55
N GLU A 91 8.15 -1.38 23.49
CA GLU A 91 8.02 -0.49 24.65
C GLU A 91 6.56 -0.40 25.08
N LEU A 92 5.64 -0.25 24.13
CA LEU A 92 4.21 -0.27 24.39
C LEU A 92 3.75 -1.58 25.05
N TYR A 93 4.29 -2.73 24.63
CA TYR A 93 3.97 -4.01 25.25
C TYR A 93 4.31 -4.05 26.75
N TYR A 94 5.38 -3.39 27.17
CA TYR A 94 5.78 -3.34 28.58
C TYR A 94 5.06 -2.25 29.37
N SER A 95 4.51 -1.23 28.73
CA SER A 95 3.80 -0.13 29.40
C SER A 95 2.33 -0.47 29.67
N ILE A 96 1.68 -1.26 28.82
CA ILE A 96 0.27 -1.63 28.99
C ILE A 96 0.13 -2.78 30.01
N SER A 97 -0.56 -2.53 31.11
CA SER A 97 -0.73 -3.50 32.18
C SER A 97 -2.05 -4.27 32.08
N ARG A 98 -2.01 -5.54 32.46
CA ARG A 98 -3.24 -6.31 32.62
C ARG A 98 -4.13 -5.69 33.71
N GLY A 99 -5.43 -5.62 33.47
CA GLY A 99 -6.41 -4.99 34.38
C GLY A 99 -6.50 -3.48 34.23
N GLU A 100 -5.68 -2.87 33.38
CA GLU A 100 -5.76 -1.45 33.09
C GLU A 100 -6.98 -1.13 32.25
N THR A 101 -7.60 0.02 32.52
CA THR A 101 -8.69 0.54 31.69
C THR A 101 -8.13 1.42 30.58
N VAL A 102 -8.36 1.05 29.35
CA VAL A 102 -7.88 1.76 28.15
C VAL A 102 -9.06 2.20 27.30
N THR A 103 -9.04 3.45 26.86
CA THR A 103 -9.97 3.97 25.84
C THR A 103 -9.30 3.85 24.49
N LEU A 104 -9.96 3.14 23.58
CA LEU A 104 -9.48 2.85 22.23
C LEU A 104 -10.38 3.50 21.21
N SER A 105 -9.80 4.21 20.22
CA SER A 105 -10.47 4.49 18.96
C SER A 105 -9.89 3.55 17.90
N TYR A 106 -10.77 2.84 17.18
CA TYR A 106 -10.35 1.77 16.26
C TYR A 106 -11.22 1.73 15.04
N THR A 107 -10.71 1.11 13.99
CA THR A 107 -11.43 0.84 12.75
C THR A 107 -11.36 -0.64 12.43
N ASP A 108 -12.24 -1.12 11.55
CA ASP A 108 -12.19 -2.49 11.04
C ASP A 108 -10.91 -2.69 10.22
N GLY A 109 -10.07 -3.62 10.65
CA GLY A 109 -8.93 -4.14 9.89
C GLY A 109 -9.26 -5.47 9.24
N TYR A 110 -8.67 -5.73 8.07
CA TYR A 110 -8.83 -6.99 7.34
C TYR A 110 -7.46 -7.55 6.98
N TYR A 111 -7.18 -8.78 7.43
CA TYR A 111 -5.92 -9.43 7.09
C TYR A 111 -6.15 -10.93 6.85
N PHE A 112 -5.87 -11.41 5.64
CA PHE A 112 -6.07 -12.83 5.24
C PHE A 112 -7.45 -13.44 5.59
N GLY A 113 -8.52 -12.62 5.53
CA GLY A 113 -9.87 -13.10 5.81
C GLY A 113 -10.29 -13.01 7.28
N GLU A 114 -9.41 -12.64 8.19
CA GLU A 114 -9.72 -12.38 9.59
C GLU A 114 -10.00 -10.90 9.81
N ARG A 115 -11.07 -10.61 10.56
CA ARG A 115 -11.40 -9.26 11.03
C ARG A 115 -10.71 -9.02 12.37
N TYR A 116 -10.09 -7.88 12.50
CA TYR A 116 -9.57 -7.38 13.76
C TYR A 116 -9.86 -5.89 13.90
N ASN A 117 -9.78 -5.38 15.12
CA ASN A 117 -9.97 -3.95 15.36
C ASN A 117 -8.59 -3.28 15.31
N LEU A 118 -8.34 -2.46 14.29
CA LEU A 118 -7.09 -1.72 14.14
C LEU A 118 -7.16 -0.45 14.97
N ILE A 119 -6.28 -0.31 15.95
CA ILE A 119 -6.22 0.84 16.86
C ILE A 119 -5.69 2.05 16.09
N ALA A 120 -6.38 3.18 16.26
CA ALA A 120 -6.00 4.49 15.73
C ALA A 120 -5.66 5.51 16.85
N ASP A 121 -6.19 5.29 18.07
CA ASP A 121 -5.87 6.06 19.27
C ASP A 121 -6.00 5.12 20.48
N ALA A 122 -5.09 5.22 21.44
CA ALA A 122 -5.11 4.40 22.64
C ALA A 122 -4.64 5.21 23.85
N ARG A 123 -5.50 5.33 24.86
CA ARG A 123 -5.27 6.13 26.07
C ARG A 123 -5.66 5.34 27.30
N GLY A 124 -4.70 5.17 28.20
CA GLY A 124 -4.89 4.55 29.50
C GLY A 124 -4.24 5.42 30.56
N ASN A 125 -3.33 4.86 31.35
CA ASN A 125 -2.51 5.58 32.31
C ASN A 125 -1.62 6.64 31.62
N GLU A 126 -1.29 6.39 30.37
CA GLU A 126 -0.59 7.31 29.47
C GLU A 126 -1.19 7.25 28.06
N VAL A 127 -0.71 8.07 27.15
CA VAL A 127 -1.09 8.02 25.74
C VAL A 127 -0.20 6.99 25.07
N TYR A 128 -0.78 5.84 24.71
CA TYR A 128 -0.07 4.74 24.05
C TYR A 128 0.06 4.96 22.55
N LEU A 129 -0.98 5.53 21.93
CA LEU A 129 -1.01 5.92 20.53
C LEU A 129 -1.88 7.17 20.41
N ASP A 130 -1.33 8.23 19.85
CA ASP A 130 -2.09 9.45 19.55
C ASP A 130 -2.62 9.43 18.12
N PHE A 131 -3.88 9.78 17.95
CA PHE A 131 -4.56 9.82 16.65
C PHE A 131 -3.85 10.71 15.62
N ALA A 132 -3.31 11.84 16.08
CA ALA A 132 -2.59 12.74 15.19
C ALA A 132 -1.27 12.12 14.72
N GLU A 133 -0.54 11.42 15.58
CA GLU A 133 0.67 10.68 15.26
C GLU A 133 0.38 9.54 14.27
N TYR A 134 -0.65 8.75 14.54
CA TYR A 134 -1.12 7.70 13.62
C TYR A 134 -1.44 8.25 12.22
N ASN A 135 -2.17 9.37 12.16
CA ASN A 135 -2.50 10.00 10.89
C ASN A 135 -1.30 10.68 10.20
N ALA A 136 -0.35 11.20 10.96
CA ALA A 136 0.89 11.73 10.39
C ALA A 136 1.67 10.63 9.66
N ASP A 137 1.83 9.45 10.26
CA ASP A 137 2.50 8.30 9.64
C ASP A 137 1.75 7.82 8.38
N ARG A 138 0.42 7.72 8.43
CA ARG A 138 -0.42 7.40 7.26
C ARG A 138 -0.28 8.44 6.15
N SER A 139 -0.23 9.72 6.49
CA SER A 139 -0.06 10.81 5.52
C SER A 139 1.30 10.70 4.79
N VAL A 140 2.38 10.44 5.54
CA VAL A 140 3.72 10.23 4.95
C VAL A 140 3.72 8.99 4.05
N THR A 141 3.12 7.89 4.50
CA THR A 141 3.00 6.66 3.73
C THR A 141 2.19 6.89 2.44
N SER A 142 1.06 7.58 2.53
CA SER A 142 0.22 7.95 1.38
C SER A 142 1.01 8.79 0.36
N PHE A 143 1.77 9.78 0.83
CA PHE A 143 2.62 10.59 -0.03
C PHE A 143 3.72 9.77 -0.71
N ALA A 144 4.39 8.88 0.03
CA ALA A 144 5.41 7.99 -0.51
C ALA A 144 4.85 7.03 -1.58
N VAL A 145 3.65 6.47 -1.36
CA VAL A 145 2.94 5.64 -2.35
C VAL A 145 2.64 6.44 -3.61
N MET A 146 2.14 7.67 -3.47
CA MET A 146 1.84 8.55 -4.60
C MET A 146 3.08 8.89 -5.42
N ILE A 147 4.19 9.27 -4.78
CA ILE A 147 5.45 9.58 -5.48
C ILE A 147 6.01 8.33 -6.17
N SER A 148 5.98 7.18 -5.51
CA SER A 148 6.46 5.92 -6.10
C SER A 148 5.66 5.56 -7.36
N PHE A 149 4.34 5.73 -7.31
CA PHE A 149 3.46 5.52 -8.46
C PHE A 149 3.82 6.44 -9.62
N LEU A 150 3.97 7.75 -9.35
CA LEU A 150 4.35 8.73 -10.40
C LEU A 150 5.69 8.40 -11.05
N ILE A 151 6.69 7.97 -10.28
CA ILE A 151 8.00 7.57 -10.82
C ILE A 151 7.86 6.35 -11.73
N ILE A 152 7.11 5.33 -11.32
CA ILE A 152 6.88 4.12 -12.12
C ILE A 152 6.15 4.47 -13.42
N GLU A 153 5.12 5.33 -13.36
CA GLU A 153 4.38 5.80 -14.52
C GLU A 153 5.27 6.52 -15.53
N LEU A 154 6.14 7.42 -15.05
CA LEU A 154 7.09 8.13 -15.89
C LEU A 154 8.08 7.16 -16.59
N VAL A 155 8.59 6.17 -15.86
CA VAL A 155 9.50 5.15 -16.43
C VAL A 155 8.78 4.31 -17.49
N LEU A 156 7.55 3.88 -17.24
CA LEU A 156 6.75 3.13 -18.21
C LEU A 156 6.43 3.96 -19.45
N ALA A 157 6.03 5.22 -19.29
CA ALA A 157 5.76 6.12 -20.41
C ALA A 157 7.02 6.33 -21.26
N ALA A 158 8.17 6.56 -20.63
CA ALA A 158 9.45 6.68 -21.32
C ALA A 158 9.80 5.39 -22.11
N ALA A 159 9.63 4.22 -21.50
CA ALA A 159 9.89 2.94 -22.15
C ALA A 159 8.98 2.71 -23.39
N VAL A 160 7.71 3.08 -23.29
CA VAL A 160 6.76 3.00 -24.43
C VAL A 160 7.18 3.95 -25.55
N ILE A 161 7.52 5.21 -25.23
CA ILE A 161 7.98 6.21 -26.21
C ILE A 161 9.24 5.71 -26.93
N VAL A 162 10.23 5.26 -26.17
CA VAL A 162 11.46 4.69 -26.73
C VAL A 162 11.15 3.50 -27.63
N GLY A 163 10.28 2.58 -27.20
CA GLY A 163 9.84 1.43 -28.01
C GLY A 163 9.18 1.83 -29.33
N ILE A 164 8.34 2.88 -29.32
CA ILE A 164 7.71 3.43 -30.52
C ILE A 164 8.76 4.05 -31.46
N LEU A 165 9.70 4.83 -30.93
CA LEU A 165 10.74 5.49 -31.72
C LEU A 165 11.64 4.44 -32.41
N PHE A 166 12.12 3.43 -31.70
CA PHE A 166 12.88 2.34 -32.29
C PHE A 166 12.11 1.56 -33.36
N HIS A 167 10.81 1.37 -33.13
CA HIS A 167 9.96 0.70 -34.12
C HIS A 167 9.78 1.55 -35.38
N THR A 168 9.56 2.85 -35.27
CA THR A 168 9.39 3.77 -36.40
C THR A 168 10.68 3.97 -37.17
N GLU A 169 11.82 4.10 -36.50
CA GLU A 169 13.13 4.20 -37.15
C GLU A 169 13.49 2.90 -37.89
N GLY A 170 13.18 1.73 -37.32
CA GLY A 170 13.37 0.44 -37.97
C GLY A 170 12.52 0.25 -39.25
N LEU A 171 11.38 0.94 -39.35
CA LEU A 171 10.52 0.93 -40.54
C LEU A 171 10.91 1.99 -41.58
N HIS A 172 11.60 3.06 -41.20
CA HIS A 172 11.97 4.17 -42.09
C HIS A 172 12.77 3.74 -43.33
N PRO A 173 13.76 2.83 -43.28
CA PRO A 173 14.48 2.38 -44.46
C PRO A 173 13.60 1.55 -45.44
N LEU A 174 12.51 0.94 -44.94
CA LEU A 174 11.58 0.17 -45.78
C LEU A 174 10.68 1.07 -46.63
N PHE A 175 10.39 2.29 -46.16
CA PHE A 175 9.56 3.27 -46.88
C PHE A 175 10.38 4.10 -47.86
N LYS A 176 11.67 4.37 -47.61
CA LYS A 176 12.54 5.16 -48.47
C LYS A 176 12.80 4.47 -49.86
N LYS A 177 12.75 3.14 -49.92
CA LYS A 177 13.02 2.35 -51.15
C LYS A 177 11.87 2.28 -52.14
N LYS A 178 10.70 2.88 -51.82
CA LYS A 178 9.52 2.87 -52.71
C LYS A 178 9.38 4.11 -53.60
N ARG A 179 10.32 5.09 -53.54
CA ARG A 179 10.32 6.31 -54.34
C ARG A 179 11.45 6.44 -55.35
N ALA A 180 12.10 5.29 -55.68
CA ALA A 180 13.08 5.21 -56.79
C ALA A 180 12.58 4.27 -57.88
#